data_bd0b5d3c8bc24931442c3809c1c29866
#
_entry.id   bd0b5d3c8bc24931442c3809c1c29866
#
_cell.length_a   1.000
_cell.length_b   1.000
_cell.length_c   1.000
_cell.angle_alpha   90.00
_cell.angle_beta   90.00
_cell.angle_gamma   90.00
#
_symmetry.space_group_name_H-M   'P 1'
#
loop_
_entity.id
_entity.type
_entity.pdbx_description
1 polymer ?
#
loop_
_entity_poly.entity_id
_entity_poly.type
_entity_poly.pdbx_seq_one_letter_code
_entity_poly.pdbx_strand_id
1 'polypeptide(L)'
;SKKGRFLPQKETLAAQRALDYGALGWPAVSICVPLYNTPQKYLRQLLDSVLGQTCPNWQLCLADASDAAHGDVAQTVRAYQARDARIVYTKVENKGISANTNAAAALAAGEYLALTDHDDVLAPHAVYEMMKAAHETGAAFLYSDEALFTSDVRRPTAGHFKPDFAPDYLNCCNYICHFSVFQKALFDAVGGLDPACDG
;
A
#
# COMPACT_ATOMS: atom_id res chain seq x y z
N SER A 1 6.86 28.01 -14.02
CA SER A 1 6.02 26.83 -13.71
C SER A 1 6.87 25.83 -12.95
N LYS A 2 6.60 25.64 -11.64
CA LYS A 2 7.18 24.55 -10.87
C LYS A 2 6.53 23.26 -11.37
N LYS A 3 7.11 22.59 -12.34
CA LYS A 3 6.85 21.18 -12.56
C LYS A 3 7.32 20.47 -11.30
N GLY A 4 6.40 20.14 -10.40
CA GLY A 4 6.68 19.46 -9.16
C GLY A 4 7.43 18.16 -9.46
N ARG A 5 8.56 17.95 -8.81
CA ARG A 5 9.21 16.64 -8.80
C ARG A 5 8.33 15.74 -7.94
N PHE A 6 7.66 14.78 -8.54
CA PHE A 6 6.88 13.77 -7.81
C PHE A 6 7.76 12.86 -6.93
N LEU A 7 9.03 12.76 -7.23
CA LEU A 7 9.96 11.96 -6.44
C LEU A 7 11.02 12.84 -5.77
N PRO A 8 11.37 12.56 -4.51
CA PRO A 8 12.47 13.22 -3.80
C PRO A 8 13.82 13.04 -4.52
N GLN A 9 14.77 13.88 -4.17
CA GLN A 9 16.13 13.73 -4.66
C GLN A 9 16.78 12.46 -4.09
N LYS A 10 17.81 11.94 -4.76
CA LYS A 10 18.51 10.71 -4.34
C LYS A 10 19.13 10.85 -2.95
N GLU A 11 19.65 12.03 -2.65
CA GLU A 11 20.24 12.39 -1.35
C GLU A 11 19.20 12.30 -0.22
N THR A 12 17.98 12.78 -0.47
CA THR A 12 16.85 12.68 0.49
C THR A 12 16.49 11.20 0.75
N LEU A 13 16.37 10.42 -0.31
CA LEU A 13 16.07 8.98 -0.17
C LEU A 13 17.19 8.23 0.55
N ALA A 14 18.43 8.59 0.31
CA ALA A 14 19.58 8.00 1.01
C ALA A 14 19.58 8.37 2.50
N ALA A 15 19.28 9.62 2.84
CA ALA A 15 19.15 10.08 4.22
C ALA A 15 18.02 9.34 4.95
N GLN A 16 16.86 9.13 4.31
CA GLN A 16 15.77 8.35 4.88
C GLN A 16 16.20 6.91 5.19
N ARG A 17 16.92 6.25 4.28
CA ARG A 17 17.42 4.87 4.50
C ARG A 17 18.45 4.76 5.62
N ALA A 18 19.16 5.83 5.92
CA ALA A 18 20.21 5.86 6.95
C ALA A 18 19.68 6.09 8.37
N LEU A 19 18.37 6.34 8.54
CA LEU A 19 17.79 6.57 9.86
C LEU A 19 17.75 5.27 10.69
N ASP A 20 17.95 5.42 12.00
CA ASP A 20 17.72 4.34 12.96
C ASP A 20 16.24 4.29 13.36
N TYR A 21 15.45 3.56 12.59
CA TYR A 21 14.01 3.42 12.81
C TYR A 21 13.68 2.69 14.11
N GLY A 22 14.57 1.84 14.63
CA GLY A 22 14.43 1.22 15.96
C GLY A 22 14.46 2.26 17.07
N ALA A 23 15.40 3.20 17.00
CA ALA A 23 15.51 4.29 17.97
C ALA A 23 14.40 5.34 17.82
N LEU A 24 13.87 5.55 16.60
CA LEU A 24 12.78 6.50 16.36
C LEU A 24 11.45 6.04 16.95
N GLY A 25 11.23 4.73 17.13
CA GLY A 25 9.98 4.18 17.67
C GLY A 25 8.76 4.44 16.78
N TRP A 26 8.96 4.56 15.47
CA TRP A 26 7.85 4.75 14.53
C TRP A 26 6.99 3.50 14.42
N PRO A 27 5.65 3.67 14.21
CA PRO A 27 4.76 2.54 14.01
C PRO A 27 5.12 1.76 12.74
N ALA A 28 4.58 0.56 12.63
CA ALA A 28 4.68 -0.27 11.42
C ALA A 28 3.35 -0.32 10.67
N VAL A 29 3.42 -0.39 9.35
CA VAL A 29 2.27 -0.53 8.47
C VAL A 29 2.23 -1.90 7.80
N SER A 30 1.07 -2.55 7.80
CA SER A 30 0.79 -3.72 6.96
C SER A 30 0.10 -3.27 5.68
N ILE A 31 0.78 -3.44 4.56
CA ILE A 31 0.27 -3.12 3.22
C ILE A 31 -0.54 -4.33 2.75
N CYS A 32 -1.84 -4.18 2.63
CA CYS A 32 -2.78 -5.26 2.32
C CYS A 32 -3.20 -5.17 0.85
N VAL A 33 -2.94 -6.23 0.10
CA VAL A 33 -3.19 -6.29 -1.34
C VAL A 33 -3.94 -7.58 -1.70
N PRO A 34 -5.17 -7.47 -2.21
CA PRO A 34 -5.84 -8.59 -2.83
C PRO A 34 -5.26 -8.84 -4.23
N LEU A 35 -4.90 -10.08 -4.52
CA LEU A 35 -4.42 -10.50 -5.84
C LEU A 35 -5.52 -11.32 -6.53
N TYR A 36 -5.80 -11.03 -7.80
CA TYR A 36 -6.67 -11.84 -8.64
C TYR A 36 -6.18 -11.83 -10.07
N ASN A 37 -5.67 -12.97 -10.54
CA ASN A 37 -5.15 -13.16 -11.90
C ASN A 37 -4.17 -12.03 -12.32
N THR A 38 -3.38 -11.56 -11.35
CA THR A 38 -2.53 -10.38 -11.50
C THR A 38 -1.47 -10.60 -12.57
N PRO A 39 -1.43 -9.76 -13.63
CA PRO A 39 -0.38 -9.85 -14.65
C PRO A 39 1.01 -9.73 -14.03
N GLN A 40 1.93 -10.61 -14.43
CA GLN A 40 3.28 -10.72 -13.87
C GLN A 40 4.07 -9.40 -13.87
N LYS A 41 3.83 -8.56 -14.88
CA LYS A 41 4.44 -7.22 -14.96
C LYS A 41 4.04 -6.35 -13.76
N TYR A 42 2.76 -6.27 -13.46
CA TYR A 42 2.25 -5.43 -12.38
C TYR A 42 2.60 -6.02 -11.01
N LEU A 43 2.45 -7.33 -10.84
CA LEU A 43 2.85 -8.01 -9.62
C LEU A 43 4.31 -7.73 -9.25
N ARG A 44 5.23 -7.85 -10.21
CA ARG A 44 6.65 -7.55 -9.96
C ARG A 44 6.89 -6.08 -9.66
N GLN A 45 6.21 -5.17 -10.36
CA GLN A 45 6.32 -3.73 -10.10
C GLN A 45 5.87 -3.37 -8.68
N LEU A 46 4.74 -3.92 -8.24
CA LEU A 46 4.26 -3.76 -6.87
C LEU A 46 5.29 -4.28 -5.86
N LEU A 47 5.71 -5.55 -5.98
CA LEU A 47 6.66 -6.20 -5.07
C LEU A 47 7.98 -5.45 -4.98
N ASP A 48 8.54 -5.05 -6.12
CA ASP A 48 9.79 -4.29 -6.19
C ASP A 48 9.64 -2.90 -5.55
N SER A 49 8.49 -2.25 -5.72
CA SER A 49 8.22 -0.94 -5.13
C SER A 49 8.13 -0.97 -3.61
N VAL A 50 7.57 -2.04 -3.05
CA VAL A 50 7.51 -2.24 -1.60
C VAL A 50 8.89 -2.59 -1.04
N LEU A 51 9.65 -3.47 -1.69
CA LEU A 51 11.04 -3.76 -1.30
C LEU A 51 11.95 -2.53 -1.40
N GLY A 52 11.64 -1.61 -2.31
CA GLY A 52 12.38 -0.37 -2.54
C GLY A 52 12.08 0.76 -1.55
N GLN A 53 11.17 0.58 -0.59
CA GLN A 53 10.82 1.61 0.39
C GLN A 53 12.02 2.05 1.21
N THR A 54 12.08 3.36 1.52
CA THR A 54 13.17 3.94 2.34
C THR A 54 13.01 3.64 3.83
N CYS A 55 11.76 3.60 4.32
CA CYS A 55 11.43 3.20 5.68
C CYS A 55 11.20 1.68 5.73
N PRO A 56 11.86 0.94 6.64
CA PRO A 56 11.72 -0.52 6.73
C PRO A 56 10.51 -0.99 7.53
N ASN A 57 9.75 -0.09 8.17
CA ASN A 57 8.66 -0.43 9.08
C ASN A 57 7.38 -0.85 8.33
N TRP A 58 7.50 -1.86 7.48
CA TRP A 58 6.38 -2.39 6.72
C TRP A 58 6.34 -3.92 6.74
N GLN A 59 5.13 -4.44 6.54
CA GLN A 59 4.81 -5.82 6.20
C GLN A 59 3.96 -5.80 4.93
N LEU A 60 4.16 -6.74 4.00
CA LEU A 60 3.31 -6.87 2.82
C LEU A 60 2.44 -8.11 2.95
N CYS A 61 1.13 -7.92 3.02
CA CYS A 61 0.12 -8.94 3.23
C CYS A 61 -0.63 -9.19 1.92
N LEU A 62 -0.44 -10.37 1.33
CA LEU A 62 -0.98 -10.74 0.03
C LEU A 62 -2.02 -11.86 0.17
N ALA A 63 -3.27 -11.60 -0.23
CA ALA A 63 -4.32 -12.60 -0.34
C ALA A 63 -4.58 -12.90 -1.83
N ASP A 64 -4.17 -14.09 -2.27
CA ASP A 64 -4.24 -14.50 -3.67
C ASP A 64 -5.51 -15.32 -3.94
N ALA A 65 -6.46 -14.70 -4.61
CA ALA A 65 -7.71 -15.31 -5.06
C ALA A 65 -7.67 -15.78 -6.53
N SER A 66 -6.48 -15.79 -7.16
CA SER A 66 -6.32 -16.18 -8.57
C SER A 66 -6.79 -17.60 -8.82
N ASP A 67 -7.33 -17.87 -10.01
CA ASP A 67 -7.74 -19.20 -10.44
C ASP A 67 -6.54 -20.13 -10.74
N ALA A 68 -6.85 -21.39 -11.05
CA ALA A 68 -5.82 -22.40 -11.27
C ALA A 68 -4.96 -22.14 -12.52
N ALA A 69 -5.44 -21.37 -13.49
CA ALA A 69 -4.67 -21.02 -14.69
C ALA A 69 -3.58 -19.98 -14.42
N HIS A 70 -3.67 -19.28 -13.29
CA HIS A 70 -2.74 -18.21 -12.87
C HIS A 70 -1.84 -18.63 -11.69
N GLY A 71 -1.40 -19.87 -11.66
CA GLY A 71 -0.49 -20.40 -10.63
C GLY A 71 0.89 -19.71 -10.58
N ASP A 72 1.25 -18.99 -11.62
CA ASP A 72 2.44 -18.16 -11.73
C ASP A 72 2.44 -16.97 -10.74
N VAL A 73 1.26 -16.49 -10.33
CA VAL A 73 1.11 -15.46 -9.27
C VAL A 73 1.72 -15.97 -7.97
N ALA A 74 1.25 -17.14 -7.50
CA ALA A 74 1.77 -17.76 -6.28
C ALA A 74 3.27 -18.07 -6.37
N GLN A 75 3.73 -18.57 -7.51
CA GLN A 75 5.15 -18.87 -7.73
C GLN A 75 6.02 -17.62 -7.60
N THR A 76 5.60 -16.51 -8.22
CA THR A 76 6.30 -15.23 -8.13
C THR A 76 6.34 -14.72 -6.69
N VAL A 77 5.20 -14.70 -5.98
CA VAL A 77 5.17 -14.25 -4.59
C VAL A 77 6.11 -15.09 -3.72
N ARG A 78 6.10 -16.40 -3.84
CA ARG A 78 7.01 -17.30 -3.06
C ARG A 78 8.48 -17.00 -3.32
N ALA A 79 8.85 -16.65 -4.55
CA ALA A 79 10.22 -16.25 -4.86
C ALA A 79 10.64 -14.95 -4.15
N TYR A 80 9.71 -14.02 -3.97
CA TYR A 80 9.95 -12.80 -3.20
C TYR A 80 9.93 -13.03 -1.69
N GLN A 81 9.05 -13.90 -1.17
CA GLN A 81 9.05 -14.31 0.23
C GLN A 81 10.38 -14.94 0.66
N ALA A 82 10.99 -15.74 -0.22
CA ALA A 82 12.30 -16.33 0.05
C ALA A 82 13.43 -15.28 0.21
N ARG A 83 13.21 -14.05 -0.27
CA ARG A 83 14.16 -12.93 -0.17
C ARG A 83 13.88 -12.01 1.00
N ASP A 84 12.62 -11.92 1.44
CA ASP A 84 12.21 -11.00 2.50
C ASP A 84 11.02 -11.57 3.31
N ALA A 85 11.27 -11.89 4.58
CA ALA A 85 10.28 -12.49 5.48
C ALA A 85 9.13 -11.53 5.86
N ARG A 86 9.22 -10.24 5.54
CA ARG A 86 8.13 -9.28 5.75
C ARG A 86 7.00 -9.45 4.73
N ILE A 87 7.20 -10.24 3.68
CA ILE A 87 6.16 -10.58 2.71
C ILE A 87 5.43 -11.82 3.22
N VAL A 88 4.16 -11.68 3.56
CA VAL A 88 3.29 -12.78 3.98
C VAL A 88 2.20 -13.02 2.93
N TYR A 89 1.82 -14.28 2.77
CA TYR A 89 0.95 -14.70 1.68
C TYR A 89 -0.04 -15.76 2.13
N THR A 90 -1.26 -15.66 1.66
CA THR A 90 -2.27 -16.71 1.77
C THR A 90 -2.98 -16.91 0.43
N LYS A 91 -3.34 -18.17 0.14
CA LYS A 91 -4.22 -18.53 -0.98
C LYS A 91 -5.65 -18.55 -0.46
N VAL A 92 -6.58 -17.88 -1.15
CA VAL A 92 -7.99 -17.80 -0.78
C VAL A 92 -8.89 -18.13 -1.95
N GLU A 93 -10.14 -18.45 -1.67
CA GLU A 93 -11.20 -18.47 -2.66
C GLU A 93 -11.61 -17.03 -3.02
N ASN A 94 -11.88 -16.76 -4.31
CA ASN A 94 -12.36 -15.45 -4.74
C ASN A 94 -13.80 -15.21 -4.27
N LYS A 95 -13.97 -14.24 -3.37
CA LYS A 95 -15.27 -13.83 -2.80
C LYS A 95 -15.55 -12.34 -2.96
N GLY A 96 -14.94 -11.70 -3.95
CA GLY A 96 -15.04 -10.25 -4.17
C GLY A 96 -13.92 -9.46 -3.54
N ILE A 97 -13.84 -8.18 -3.91
CA ILE A 97 -12.72 -7.31 -3.55
C ILE A 97 -12.62 -7.10 -2.03
N SER A 98 -13.75 -6.81 -1.36
CA SER A 98 -13.78 -6.58 0.09
C SER A 98 -13.38 -7.83 0.87
N ALA A 99 -13.93 -9.00 0.53
CA ALA A 99 -13.58 -10.25 1.21
C ALA A 99 -12.11 -10.63 1.02
N ASN A 100 -11.57 -10.47 -0.19
CA ASN A 100 -10.17 -10.75 -0.49
C ASN A 100 -9.23 -9.75 0.23
N THR A 101 -9.61 -8.47 0.32
CA THR A 101 -8.87 -7.45 1.07
C THR A 101 -8.90 -7.75 2.58
N ASN A 102 -10.05 -8.14 3.12
CA ASN A 102 -10.17 -8.58 4.52
C ASN A 102 -9.25 -9.78 4.82
N ALA A 103 -9.13 -10.72 3.87
CA ALA A 103 -8.23 -11.85 4.01
C ALA A 103 -6.74 -11.41 4.04
N ALA A 104 -6.36 -10.40 3.26
CA ALA A 104 -5.02 -9.80 3.35
C ALA A 104 -4.82 -9.09 4.69
N ALA A 105 -5.82 -8.31 5.15
CA ALA A 105 -5.78 -7.61 6.44
C ALA A 105 -5.70 -8.56 7.64
N ALA A 106 -6.26 -9.76 7.54
CA ALA A 106 -6.17 -10.79 8.58
C ALA A 106 -4.72 -11.29 8.81
N LEU A 107 -3.80 -11.08 7.87
CA LEU A 107 -2.37 -11.39 8.01
C LEU A 107 -1.59 -10.26 8.70
N ALA A 108 -2.22 -9.11 8.91
CA ALA A 108 -1.55 -7.88 9.33
C ALA A 108 -1.10 -7.93 10.79
N ALA A 109 0.16 -7.60 11.02
CA ALA A 109 0.79 -7.46 12.33
C ALA A 109 1.17 -6.01 12.68
N GLY A 110 1.10 -5.08 11.71
CA GLY A 110 1.40 -3.66 11.92
C GLY A 110 0.29 -2.93 12.68
N GLU A 111 0.66 -1.83 13.32
CA GLU A 111 -0.28 -0.94 14.01
C GLU A 111 -1.23 -0.22 13.04
N TYR A 112 -0.75 0.00 11.82
CA TYR A 112 -1.50 0.59 10.71
C TYR A 112 -1.72 -0.42 9.60
N LEU A 113 -2.83 -0.28 8.90
CA LEU A 113 -3.12 -0.94 7.63
C LEU A 113 -3.02 0.08 6.50
N ALA A 114 -2.54 -0.36 5.35
CA ALA A 114 -2.59 0.39 4.11
C ALA A 114 -3.25 -0.46 3.04
N LEU A 115 -4.22 0.10 2.34
CA LEU A 115 -4.85 -0.58 1.20
C LEU A 115 -4.25 -0.05 -0.10
N THR A 116 -3.93 -0.98 -0.99
CA THR A 116 -3.45 -0.65 -2.35
C THR A 116 -3.84 -1.76 -3.32
N ASP A 117 -3.97 -1.42 -4.59
CA ASP A 117 -4.34 -2.36 -5.63
C ASP A 117 -3.12 -3.10 -6.19
N HIS A 118 -3.36 -4.25 -6.81
CA HIS A 118 -2.30 -5.14 -7.29
C HIS A 118 -1.52 -4.60 -8.50
N ASP A 119 -1.99 -3.55 -9.13
CA ASP A 119 -1.38 -2.87 -10.28
C ASP A 119 -0.81 -1.49 -9.93
N ASP A 120 -0.86 -1.12 -8.67
CA ASP A 120 -0.25 0.10 -8.15
C ASP A 120 1.24 -0.05 -7.88
N VAL A 121 1.94 1.09 -7.85
CA VAL A 121 3.37 1.20 -7.52
C VAL A 121 3.54 2.28 -6.46
N LEU A 122 4.15 1.92 -5.34
CA LEU A 122 4.44 2.86 -4.27
C LEU A 122 5.69 3.68 -4.58
N ALA A 123 5.61 4.99 -4.36
CA ALA A 123 6.79 5.84 -4.40
C ALA A 123 7.80 5.40 -3.31
N PRO A 124 9.13 5.51 -3.54
CA PRO A 124 10.14 4.99 -2.61
C PRO A 124 10.06 5.53 -1.18
N HIS A 125 9.45 6.68 -0.98
CA HIS A 125 9.27 7.37 0.30
C HIS A 125 7.86 7.25 0.89
N ALA A 126 6.96 6.50 0.25
CA ALA A 126 5.55 6.44 0.67
C ALA A 126 5.38 5.95 2.11
N VAL A 127 6.01 4.85 2.49
CA VAL A 127 5.95 4.34 3.86
C VAL A 127 6.63 5.32 4.84
N TYR A 128 7.74 5.96 4.44
CA TYR A 128 8.41 6.95 5.26
C TYR A 128 7.47 8.11 5.62
N GLU A 129 6.83 8.72 4.64
CA GLU A 129 5.95 9.88 4.87
C GLU A 129 4.73 9.50 5.72
N MET A 130 4.12 8.33 5.46
CA MET A 130 2.96 7.86 6.20
C MET A 130 3.31 7.53 7.66
N MET A 131 4.39 6.81 7.91
CA MET A 131 4.77 6.43 9.27
C MET A 131 5.32 7.61 10.07
N LYS A 132 5.98 8.55 9.41
CA LYS A 132 6.35 9.83 10.00
C LYS A 132 5.11 10.62 10.45
N ALA A 133 4.15 10.80 9.56
CA ALA A 133 2.91 11.51 9.87
C ALA A 133 2.11 10.81 10.98
N ALA A 134 2.00 9.48 10.93
CA ALA A 134 1.37 8.69 11.97
C ALA A 134 2.03 8.90 13.34
N HIS A 135 3.37 8.87 13.40
CA HIS A 135 4.13 9.07 14.62
C HIS A 135 3.99 10.50 15.15
N GLU A 136 4.08 11.51 14.29
CA GLU A 136 4.02 12.93 14.69
C GLU A 136 2.62 13.38 15.12
N THR A 137 1.57 12.84 14.53
CA THR A 137 0.19 13.33 14.72
C THR A 137 -0.70 12.39 15.52
N GLY A 138 -0.37 11.09 15.57
CA GLY A 138 -1.26 10.06 16.12
C GLY A 138 -2.55 9.87 15.31
N ALA A 139 -2.61 10.36 14.07
CA ALA A 139 -3.81 10.32 13.24
C ALA A 139 -4.29 8.89 13.02
N ALA A 140 -5.59 8.67 13.19
CA ALA A 140 -6.21 7.36 12.98
C ALA A 140 -6.39 7.02 11.50
N PHE A 141 -6.39 8.02 10.61
CA PHE A 141 -6.55 7.88 9.16
C PHE A 141 -5.67 8.88 8.43
N LEU A 142 -4.97 8.40 7.41
CA LEU A 142 -4.06 9.15 6.55
C LEU A 142 -4.32 8.75 5.10
N TYR A 143 -4.09 9.66 4.17
CA TYR A 143 -4.12 9.37 2.73
C TYR A 143 -3.06 10.21 2.01
N SER A 144 -2.63 9.74 0.84
CA SER A 144 -1.61 10.42 0.04
C SER A 144 -2.18 10.99 -1.26
N ASP A 145 -1.45 11.95 -1.82
CA ASP A 145 -1.57 12.26 -3.23
C ASP A 145 -1.20 11.06 -4.10
N GLU A 146 -1.68 11.07 -5.33
CA GLU A 146 -1.41 10.03 -6.32
C GLU A 146 -0.99 10.62 -7.66
N ALA A 147 -0.33 9.83 -8.47
CA ALA A 147 0.05 10.22 -9.83
C ALA A 147 -0.15 9.07 -10.81
N LEU A 148 -0.72 9.39 -11.96
CA LEU A 148 -0.89 8.43 -13.05
C LEU A 148 0.37 8.34 -13.90
N PHE A 149 0.72 7.15 -14.35
CA PHE A 149 1.78 6.92 -15.31
C PHE A 149 1.36 5.81 -16.31
N THR A 150 1.96 5.80 -17.51
CA THR A 150 1.64 4.78 -18.51
C THR A 150 2.68 3.67 -18.61
N SER A 151 3.96 4.02 -18.64
CA SER A 151 5.04 3.04 -18.83
C SER A 151 6.25 3.26 -17.92
N ASP A 152 6.49 4.48 -17.45
CA ASP A 152 7.62 4.83 -16.61
C ASP A 152 7.13 5.62 -15.38
N VAL A 153 7.22 5.01 -14.20
CA VAL A 153 6.84 5.61 -12.91
C VAL A 153 7.58 6.93 -12.61
N ARG A 154 8.73 7.16 -13.26
CA ARG A 154 9.49 8.41 -13.11
C ARG A 154 8.96 9.54 -13.98
N ARG A 155 7.99 9.24 -14.85
CA ARG A 155 7.37 10.18 -15.79
C ARG A 155 5.86 10.14 -15.64
N PRO A 156 5.32 10.67 -14.53
CA PRO A 156 3.88 10.72 -14.33
C PRO A 156 3.24 11.58 -15.41
N THR A 157 2.08 11.15 -15.88
CA THR A 157 1.30 11.83 -16.90
C THR A 157 0.34 12.85 -16.30
N ALA A 158 -0.15 12.56 -15.10
CA ALA A 158 -1.01 13.45 -14.33
C ALA A 158 -0.76 13.24 -12.83
N GLY A 159 -0.96 14.27 -12.02
CA GLY A 159 -0.97 14.22 -10.56
C GLY A 159 -2.35 14.59 -10.04
N HIS A 160 -2.81 13.85 -9.05
CA HIS A 160 -4.02 14.15 -8.30
C HIS A 160 -3.61 14.58 -6.89
N PHE A 161 -3.65 15.90 -6.67
CA PHE A 161 -3.38 16.51 -5.38
C PHE A 161 -4.70 16.61 -4.61
N LYS A 162 -4.76 15.92 -3.49
CA LYS A 162 -5.96 15.79 -2.68
C LYS A 162 -6.05 16.96 -1.69
N PRO A 163 -7.25 17.50 -1.42
CA PRO A 163 -7.42 18.51 -0.37
C PRO A 163 -7.20 17.89 1.00
N ASP A 164 -7.02 18.73 2.02
CA ASP A 164 -7.20 18.33 3.41
C ASP A 164 -8.60 17.73 3.61
N PHE A 165 -8.81 17.00 4.71
CA PHE A 165 -10.06 16.30 4.94
C PHE A 165 -11.28 17.22 4.78
N ALA A 166 -12.08 16.95 3.76
CA ALA A 166 -13.24 17.73 3.35
C ALA A 166 -14.48 16.83 3.28
N PRO A 167 -15.26 16.69 4.39
CA PRO A 167 -16.39 15.75 4.46
C PRO A 167 -17.47 16.03 3.42
N ASP A 168 -17.76 17.29 3.10
CA ASP A 168 -18.76 17.63 2.06
C ASP A 168 -18.30 17.18 0.67
N TYR A 169 -17.01 17.26 0.38
CA TYR A 169 -16.46 16.79 -0.89
C TYR A 169 -16.44 15.26 -0.95
N LEU A 170 -16.15 14.59 0.16
CA LEU A 170 -16.20 13.13 0.24
C LEU A 170 -17.60 12.57 0.00
N ASN A 171 -18.64 13.30 0.40
CA ASN A 171 -20.03 12.93 0.12
C ASN A 171 -20.39 13.02 -1.38
N CYS A 172 -19.63 13.77 -2.17
CA CYS A 172 -19.85 13.94 -3.60
C CYS A 172 -19.00 12.96 -4.44
N CYS A 173 -17.79 12.67 -4.01
CA CYS A 173 -16.89 11.73 -4.68
C CYS A 173 -15.86 11.16 -3.71
N ASN A 174 -15.47 9.90 -3.92
CA ASN A 174 -14.37 9.30 -3.17
C ASN A 174 -13.03 9.82 -3.71
N TYR A 175 -12.56 10.96 -3.17
CA TYR A 175 -11.27 11.52 -3.54
C TYR A 175 -10.09 10.90 -2.77
N ILE A 176 -10.37 10.14 -1.70
CA ILE A 176 -9.33 9.58 -0.81
C ILE A 176 -8.56 8.46 -1.50
N CYS A 177 -9.23 7.53 -2.17
CA CYS A 177 -8.70 6.41 -2.96
C CYS A 177 -7.33 5.87 -2.50
N HIS A 178 -6.33 5.90 -3.35
CA HIS A 178 -4.98 5.38 -3.13
C HIS A 178 -4.09 6.46 -2.48
N PHE A 179 -3.22 6.21 -1.66
CA PHE A 179 -2.88 5.11 -0.79
C PHE A 179 -3.48 5.42 0.60
N SER A 180 -4.50 4.68 1.01
CA SER A 180 -5.21 4.92 2.28
C SER A 180 -4.57 4.14 3.41
N VAL A 181 -4.23 4.83 4.50
CA VAL A 181 -3.57 4.25 5.68
C VAL A 181 -4.39 4.58 6.92
N PHE A 182 -4.69 3.59 7.75
CA PHE A 182 -5.48 3.78 8.96
C PHE A 182 -5.05 2.82 10.06
N GLN A 183 -5.34 3.19 11.30
CA GLN A 183 -5.06 2.33 12.45
C GLN A 183 -5.78 0.99 12.31
N LYS A 184 -5.04 -0.11 12.53
CA LYS A 184 -5.62 -1.46 12.51
C LYS A 184 -6.79 -1.61 13.47
N ALA A 185 -6.68 -1.00 14.66
CA ALA A 185 -7.76 -1.01 15.66
C ALA A 185 -9.07 -0.40 15.12
N LEU A 186 -9.00 0.64 14.26
CA LEU A 186 -10.18 1.21 13.63
C LEU A 186 -10.82 0.22 12.64
N PHE A 187 -10.01 -0.44 11.82
CA PHE A 187 -10.49 -1.45 10.88
C PHE A 187 -11.17 -2.63 11.59
N ASP A 188 -10.54 -3.12 12.66
CA ASP A 188 -11.08 -4.22 13.48
C ASP A 188 -12.39 -3.81 14.16
N ALA A 189 -12.48 -2.56 14.67
CA ALA A 189 -13.67 -2.06 15.35
C ALA A 189 -14.91 -1.95 14.45
N VAL A 190 -14.72 -1.68 13.15
CA VAL A 190 -15.83 -1.62 12.17
C VAL A 190 -16.10 -2.99 11.52
N GLY A 191 -15.31 -4.01 11.83
CA GLY A 191 -15.50 -5.37 11.30
C GLY A 191 -14.91 -5.59 9.89
N GLY A 192 -14.01 -4.72 9.44
CA GLY A 192 -13.39 -4.77 8.11
C GLY A 192 -14.21 -4.10 7.02
N LEU A 193 -13.92 -4.43 5.76
CA LEU A 193 -14.69 -3.99 4.60
C LEU A 193 -15.95 -4.83 4.46
N ASP A 194 -17.08 -4.18 4.12
CA ASP A 194 -18.37 -4.85 3.94
C ASP A 194 -18.50 -5.35 2.48
N PRO A 195 -18.55 -6.68 2.25
CA PRO A 195 -18.75 -7.24 0.91
C PRO A 195 -20.07 -6.81 0.23
N ALA A 196 -21.06 -6.34 0.99
CA ALA A 196 -22.30 -5.82 0.43
C ALA A 196 -22.11 -4.50 -0.32
N CYS A 197 -20.95 -3.84 -0.13
CA CYS A 197 -20.56 -2.60 -0.80
C CYS A 197 -19.69 -2.82 -2.05
N ASP A 198 -19.40 -4.06 -2.43
CA ASP A 198 -18.69 -4.38 -3.66
C ASP A 198 -19.55 -3.95 -4.86
N GLY A 199 -19.02 -3.04 -5.72
CA GLY A 199 -19.70 -2.47 -6.88
C GLY A 199 -19.83 -3.42 -8.07
#